data_06076a884a2f1ed7afc3ebb94ae38b5f
#
_entry.id   06076a884a2f1ed7afc3ebb94ae38b5f
#
_cell.length_a   1.000
_cell.length_b   1.000
_cell.length_c   1.000
_cell.angle_alpha   90.00
_cell.angle_beta   90.00
_cell.angle_gamma   90.00
#
_symmetry.space_group_name_H-M   'P 1'
#
loop_
_entity.id
_entity.type
_entity.pdbx_description
1 polymer ?
#
loop_
_entity_poly.entity_id
_entity_poly.type
_entity_poly.pdbx_seq_one_letter_code
_entity_poly.pdbx_strand_id
1 'polypeptide(L)'
;MLRISRTNMSALGAWWYTVDRWMLFSIIFLGFIGLFFSLAISPAEAISIKTNTYFFLTRHFIYFSISLFLLISISILPSNLIRKLSLVIFIFSFIGIFLTLFIGVNSGGASRWLSAFGFTIQPSEFLKPSLIVIVSWFFARSRLEGDSNLQVVPLIITLIIISLLLLQPDVGQSILIILTIMGLLFFNGLSWKIISALISISLLGFTFLYLNFSHVALRINNWLAGWFFPDSLDNRPTQISAAIDAFENGGLFGQGIGEGWMKYNLPDAYTDFIFAAVAEEGGSVSYTHLTLPTKA
;
A
#
# COMPACT_ATOMS: atom_id res chain seq x y z
N MET A 1 -2.77 -4.30 -36.37
CA MET A 1 -1.52 -4.31 -35.55
C MET A 1 -0.63 -3.16 -36.01
N LEU A 2 -0.51 -2.10 -35.23
CA LEU A 2 0.41 -1.01 -35.48
C LEU A 2 1.84 -1.51 -35.25
N ARG A 3 2.59 -1.77 -36.35
CA ARG A 3 4.03 -2.08 -36.31
C ARG A 3 4.77 -0.78 -35.97
N ILE A 4 5.05 -0.54 -34.71
CA ILE A 4 5.93 0.53 -34.27
C ILE A 4 7.37 0.10 -34.62
N SER A 5 7.99 0.77 -35.59
CA SER A 5 9.37 0.50 -36.02
C SER A 5 10.36 1.01 -34.97
N ARG A 6 11.51 0.32 -34.79
CA ARG A 6 12.63 0.78 -33.93
C ARG A 6 13.25 2.09 -34.41
N THR A 7 13.02 2.47 -35.66
CA THR A 7 13.48 3.75 -36.23
C THR A 7 12.54 4.91 -35.91
N ASN A 8 11.39 4.65 -35.28
CA ASN A 8 10.46 5.70 -34.89
C ASN A 8 11.00 6.45 -33.66
N MET A 9 11.48 7.67 -33.88
CA MET A 9 12.06 8.58 -32.86
C MET A 9 11.00 9.28 -32.01
N SER A 10 9.71 8.93 -32.14
CA SER A 10 8.65 9.50 -31.30
C SER A 10 8.81 9.01 -29.84
N ALA A 11 8.38 9.85 -28.88
CA ALA A 11 8.42 9.52 -27.44
C ALA A 11 7.68 8.20 -27.13
N LEU A 12 6.55 7.95 -27.78
CA LEU A 12 5.78 6.71 -27.64
C LEU A 12 6.54 5.50 -28.22
N GLY A 13 7.23 5.69 -29.34
CA GLY A 13 8.06 4.63 -29.94
C GLY A 13 9.22 4.24 -29.02
N ALA A 14 9.95 5.21 -28.50
CA ALA A 14 11.02 4.97 -27.52
C ALA A 14 10.49 4.28 -26.26
N TRP A 15 9.39 4.77 -25.70
CA TRP A 15 8.73 4.18 -24.52
C TRP A 15 8.36 2.71 -24.73
N TRP A 16 7.75 2.36 -25.88
CA TRP A 16 7.33 1.00 -26.17
C TRP A 16 8.48 -0.02 -26.18
N TYR A 17 9.69 0.43 -26.52
CA TYR A 17 10.88 -0.41 -26.51
C TYR A 17 11.63 -0.45 -25.18
N THR A 18 11.36 0.51 -24.28
CA THR A 18 12.00 0.58 -22.96
C THR A 18 11.13 0.04 -21.83
N VAL A 19 9.79 0.03 -22.01
CA VAL A 19 8.87 -0.46 -21.00
C VAL A 19 8.91 -1.99 -20.89
N ASP A 20 8.88 -2.51 -19.67
CA ASP A 20 8.66 -3.92 -19.44
C ASP A 20 7.19 -4.27 -19.71
N ARG A 21 6.97 -4.93 -20.83
CA ARG A 21 5.61 -5.27 -21.31
C ARG A 21 4.94 -6.33 -20.46
N TRP A 22 5.74 -7.27 -19.93
CA TRP A 22 5.19 -8.33 -19.07
C TRP A 22 4.70 -7.75 -17.75
N MET A 23 5.47 -6.86 -17.15
CA MET A 23 5.07 -6.16 -15.94
C MET A 23 3.83 -5.29 -16.18
N LEU A 24 3.80 -4.52 -17.28
CA LEU A 24 2.65 -3.70 -17.65
C LEU A 24 1.41 -4.57 -17.87
N PHE A 25 1.52 -5.67 -18.61
CA PHE A 25 0.44 -6.61 -18.82
C PHE A 25 -0.08 -7.20 -17.50
N SER A 26 0.83 -7.61 -16.61
CA SER A 26 0.46 -8.18 -15.31
C SER A 26 -0.32 -7.17 -14.44
N ILE A 27 0.09 -5.90 -14.42
CA ILE A 27 -0.61 -4.85 -13.68
C ILE A 27 -2.02 -4.63 -14.25
N ILE A 28 -2.14 -4.53 -15.57
CA ILE A 28 -3.43 -4.35 -16.24
C ILE A 28 -4.34 -5.57 -15.99
N PHE A 29 -3.80 -6.77 -16.12
CA PHE A 29 -4.52 -8.02 -15.92
C PHE A 29 -5.05 -8.15 -14.47
N LEU A 30 -4.21 -7.86 -13.47
CA LEU A 30 -4.62 -7.83 -12.06
C LEU A 30 -5.72 -6.77 -11.82
N GLY A 31 -5.62 -5.61 -12.46
CA GLY A 31 -6.66 -4.58 -12.36
C GLY A 31 -8.00 -5.05 -12.91
N PHE A 32 -8.02 -5.76 -14.03
CA PHE A 32 -9.25 -6.35 -14.57
C PHE A 32 -9.81 -7.46 -13.67
N ILE A 33 -8.95 -8.31 -13.09
CA ILE A 33 -9.37 -9.30 -12.09
C ILE A 33 -10.02 -8.58 -10.90
N GLY A 34 -9.40 -7.50 -10.40
CA GLY A 34 -9.96 -6.70 -9.31
C GLY A 34 -11.34 -6.11 -9.66
N LEU A 35 -11.53 -5.60 -10.87
CA LEU A 35 -12.83 -5.11 -11.34
C LEU A 35 -13.89 -6.25 -11.41
N PHE A 36 -13.48 -7.42 -11.88
CA PHE A 36 -14.35 -8.58 -11.95
C PHE A 36 -14.86 -9.01 -10.56
N PHE A 37 -13.98 -9.14 -9.59
CA PHE A 37 -14.38 -9.47 -8.22
C PHE A 37 -15.12 -8.31 -7.53
N SER A 38 -14.79 -7.06 -7.85
CA SER A 38 -15.55 -5.92 -7.36
C SER A 38 -17.02 -5.94 -7.79
N LEU A 39 -17.33 -6.54 -8.97
CA LEU A 39 -18.70 -6.72 -9.42
C LEU A 39 -19.48 -7.67 -8.47
N ALA A 40 -18.84 -8.73 -8.00
CA ALA A 40 -19.47 -9.72 -7.11
C ALA A 40 -19.59 -9.25 -5.66
N ILE A 41 -18.63 -8.42 -5.19
CA ILE A 41 -18.55 -7.96 -3.80
C ILE A 41 -19.31 -6.64 -3.58
N SER A 42 -19.38 -5.76 -4.59
CA SER A 42 -20.00 -4.43 -4.48
C SER A 42 -21.42 -4.45 -3.91
N PRO A 43 -22.32 -5.39 -4.27
CA PRO A 43 -23.66 -5.44 -3.70
C PRO A 43 -23.70 -5.64 -2.19
N ALA A 44 -22.84 -6.50 -1.65
CA ALA A 44 -22.79 -6.78 -0.22
C ALA A 44 -22.41 -5.55 0.58
N GLU A 45 -21.35 -4.89 0.18
CA GLU A 45 -20.86 -3.68 0.85
C GLU A 45 -21.83 -2.49 0.67
N ALA A 46 -22.46 -2.36 -0.49
CA ALA A 46 -23.45 -1.32 -0.75
C ALA A 46 -24.68 -1.40 0.17
N ILE A 47 -25.08 -2.61 0.55
CA ILE A 47 -26.17 -2.82 1.51
C ILE A 47 -25.75 -2.31 2.90
N SER A 48 -24.53 -2.55 3.34
CA SER A 48 -24.05 -2.15 4.67
C SER A 48 -24.13 -0.62 4.88
N ILE A 49 -23.82 0.16 3.83
CA ILE A 49 -23.84 1.63 3.87
C ILE A 49 -25.11 2.24 3.23
N LYS A 50 -26.11 1.41 2.88
CA LYS A 50 -27.38 1.84 2.29
C LYS A 50 -27.24 2.72 1.04
N THR A 51 -26.37 2.30 0.12
CA THR A 51 -26.10 3.02 -1.12
C THR A 51 -26.48 2.18 -2.36
N ASN A 52 -26.19 2.72 -3.55
CA ASN A 52 -26.48 2.05 -4.80
C ASN A 52 -25.63 0.77 -4.94
N THR A 53 -26.22 -0.33 -5.39
CA THR A 53 -25.61 -1.67 -5.54
C THR A 53 -24.26 -1.65 -6.24
N TYR A 54 -24.10 -0.81 -7.26
CA TYR A 54 -22.85 -0.72 -8.04
C TYR A 54 -21.97 0.47 -7.65
N PHE A 55 -22.19 1.06 -6.50
CA PHE A 55 -21.42 2.24 -6.04
C PHE A 55 -19.92 1.97 -5.97
N PHE A 56 -19.53 0.86 -5.34
CA PHE A 56 -18.12 0.51 -5.19
C PHE A 56 -17.49 0.09 -6.51
N LEU A 57 -18.20 -0.67 -7.34
CA LEU A 57 -17.75 -1.03 -8.69
C LEU A 57 -17.48 0.22 -9.55
N THR A 58 -18.40 1.18 -9.54
CA THR A 58 -18.24 2.42 -10.31
C THR A 58 -17.03 3.22 -9.84
N ARG A 59 -16.84 3.34 -8.52
CA ARG A 59 -15.65 4.00 -7.95
C ARG A 59 -14.36 3.26 -8.33
N HIS A 60 -14.34 1.95 -8.21
CA HIS A 60 -13.18 1.14 -8.57
C HIS A 60 -12.82 1.33 -10.06
N PHE A 61 -13.81 1.29 -10.95
CA PHE A 61 -13.59 1.52 -12.39
C PHE A 61 -13.01 2.91 -12.67
N ILE A 62 -13.54 3.96 -12.04
CA ILE A 62 -13.04 5.33 -12.19
C ILE A 62 -11.60 5.43 -11.70
N TYR A 63 -11.31 4.95 -10.48
CA TYR A 63 -9.98 5.03 -9.91
C TYR A 63 -8.95 4.18 -10.66
N PHE A 64 -9.35 2.99 -11.11
CA PHE A 64 -8.50 2.14 -11.95
C PHE A 64 -8.16 2.83 -13.28
N SER A 65 -9.13 3.45 -13.94
CA SER A 65 -8.91 4.18 -15.19
C SER A 65 -7.95 5.37 -15.00
N ILE A 66 -8.14 6.14 -13.93
CA ILE A 66 -7.23 7.26 -13.57
C ILE A 66 -5.83 6.72 -13.24
N SER A 67 -5.74 5.65 -12.46
CA SER A 67 -4.45 5.03 -12.08
C SER A 67 -3.69 4.50 -13.30
N LEU A 68 -4.38 3.86 -14.24
CA LEU A 68 -3.78 3.37 -15.48
C LEU A 68 -3.29 4.53 -16.36
N PHE A 69 -4.07 5.59 -16.48
CA PHE A 69 -3.65 6.80 -17.19
C PHE A 69 -2.40 7.43 -16.55
N LEU A 70 -2.37 7.57 -15.22
CA LEU A 70 -1.22 8.09 -14.50
C LEU A 70 0.00 7.20 -14.64
N LEU A 71 -0.16 5.87 -14.53
CA LEU A 71 0.92 4.89 -14.69
C LEU A 71 1.59 5.05 -16.07
N ILE A 72 0.82 5.07 -17.14
CA ILE A 72 1.34 5.24 -18.50
C ILE A 72 1.99 6.62 -18.64
N SER A 73 1.33 7.68 -18.19
CA SER A 73 1.84 9.05 -18.30
C SER A 73 3.17 9.22 -17.58
N ILE A 74 3.28 8.74 -16.34
CA ILE A 74 4.51 8.84 -15.55
C ILE A 74 5.63 7.97 -16.14
N SER A 75 5.30 6.79 -16.71
CA SER A 75 6.30 5.90 -17.30
C SER A 75 6.97 6.46 -18.57
N ILE A 76 6.35 7.45 -19.22
CA ILE A 76 6.92 8.14 -20.40
C ILE A 76 7.87 9.28 -19.97
N LEU A 77 7.76 9.77 -18.73
CA LEU A 77 8.50 10.94 -18.29
C LEU A 77 9.99 10.65 -18.09
N PRO A 78 10.87 11.61 -18.42
CA PRO A 78 12.29 11.49 -18.12
C PRO A 78 12.53 11.61 -16.60
N SER A 79 13.57 10.92 -16.10
CA SER A 79 13.93 10.87 -14.67
C SER A 79 14.04 12.25 -13.99
N ASN A 80 14.50 13.26 -14.75
CA ASN A 80 14.60 14.64 -14.22
C ASN A 80 13.22 15.25 -13.92
N LEU A 81 12.22 14.95 -14.75
CA LEU A 81 10.86 15.45 -14.54
C LEU A 81 10.16 14.68 -13.42
N ILE A 82 10.37 13.35 -13.36
CA ILE A 82 9.86 12.52 -12.24
C ILE A 82 10.38 13.07 -10.90
N ARG A 83 11.67 13.40 -10.80
CA ARG A 83 12.25 13.99 -9.60
C ARG A 83 11.61 15.33 -9.21
N LYS A 84 11.39 16.23 -10.19
CA LYS A 84 10.74 17.53 -9.93
C LYS A 84 9.30 17.35 -9.46
N LEU A 85 8.54 16.48 -10.11
CA LEU A 85 7.19 16.12 -9.71
C LEU A 85 7.15 15.51 -8.29
N SER A 86 8.07 14.58 -8.01
CA SER A 86 8.17 13.99 -6.67
C SER A 86 8.46 15.03 -5.60
N LEU A 87 9.29 16.04 -5.88
CA LEU A 87 9.53 17.14 -4.94
C LEU A 87 8.26 17.94 -4.67
N VAL A 88 7.50 18.26 -5.71
CA VAL A 88 6.23 18.98 -5.57
C VAL A 88 5.22 18.16 -4.78
N ILE A 89 5.02 16.87 -5.15
CA ILE A 89 4.13 15.95 -4.45
C ILE A 89 4.55 15.82 -2.97
N PHE A 90 5.84 15.70 -2.72
CA PHE A 90 6.39 15.60 -1.37
C PHE A 90 6.02 16.82 -0.51
N ILE A 91 6.22 18.03 -1.02
CA ILE A 91 5.91 19.27 -0.29
C ILE A 91 4.41 19.33 0.04
N PHE A 92 3.53 19.07 -0.95
CA PHE A 92 2.09 19.07 -0.73
C PHE A 92 1.64 17.97 0.25
N SER A 93 2.23 16.78 0.14
CA SER A 93 1.92 15.67 1.04
C SER A 93 2.42 15.92 2.45
N PHE A 94 3.59 16.52 2.61
CA PHE A 94 4.15 16.90 3.91
C PHE A 94 3.26 17.94 4.61
N ILE A 95 2.85 18.98 3.88
CA ILE A 95 1.88 19.97 4.37
C ILE A 95 0.55 19.28 4.71
N GLY A 96 0.10 18.36 3.86
CA GLY A 96 -1.11 17.57 4.08
C GLY A 96 -1.05 16.76 5.37
N ILE A 97 0.04 16.05 5.65
CA ILE A 97 0.25 15.31 6.90
C ILE A 97 0.22 16.25 8.11
N PHE A 98 0.84 17.41 8.01
CA PHE A 98 0.80 18.40 9.07
C PHE A 98 -0.62 18.92 9.31
N LEU A 99 -1.38 19.19 8.25
CA LEU A 99 -2.77 19.65 8.34
C LEU A 99 -3.70 18.58 8.94
N THR A 100 -3.47 17.28 8.68
CA THR A 100 -4.33 16.23 9.27
C THR A 100 -4.26 16.18 10.79
N LEU A 101 -3.21 16.69 11.43
CA LEU A 101 -3.13 16.81 12.89
C LEU A 101 -4.18 17.78 13.47
N PHE A 102 -4.62 18.77 12.68
CA PHE A 102 -5.55 19.82 13.12
C PHE A 102 -6.96 19.64 12.59
N ILE A 103 -7.09 19.26 11.32
CA ILE A 103 -8.37 19.20 10.60
C ILE A 103 -8.66 17.81 10.02
N GLY A 104 -7.89 16.81 10.39
CA GLY A 104 -8.06 15.44 9.90
C GLY A 104 -9.38 14.82 10.35
N VAL A 105 -9.99 14.04 9.45
CA VAL A 105 -11.17 13.24 9.77
C VAL A 105 -10.75 12.08 10.64
N ASN A 106 -11.38 11.95 11.80
CA ASN A 106 -11.11 10.86 12.74
C ASN A 106 -11.78 9.58 12.23
N SER A 107 -10.96 8.58 11.92
CA SER A 107 -11.42 7.25 11.51
C SER A 107 -10.64 6.20 12.27
N GLY A 108 -11.35 5.33 13.00
CA GLY A 108 -10.73 4.28 13.80
C GLY A 108 -9.75 4.76 14.88
N GLY A 109 -9.99 5.95 15.46
CA GLY A 109 -9.15 6.52 16.53
C GLY A 109 -7.90 7.25 16.04
N ALA A 110 -7.79 7.53 14.75
CA ALA A 110 -6.67 8.29 14.18
C ALA A 110 -7.15 9.29 13.11
N SER A 111 -6.55 10.48 13.09
CA SER A 111 -6.87 11.56 12.14
C SER A 111 -5.88 11.56 10.99
N ARG A 112 -6.11 10.69 9.98
CA ARG A 112 -5.18 10.44 8.86
C ARG A 112 -5.67 10.97 7.53
N TRP A 113 -6.96 11.31 7.42
CA TRP A 113 -7.65 11.64 6.19
C TRP A 113 -7.99 13.12 6.13
N LEU A 114 -7.77 13.72 4.97
CA LEU A 114 -8.31 15.04 4.64
C LEU A 114 -9.54 14.86 3.77
N SER A 115 -10.65 15.48 4.15
CA SER A 115 -11.86 15.52 3.33
C SER A 115 -11.96 16.88 2.66
N ALA A 116 -12.01 16.90 1.33
CA ALA A 116 -12.20 18.10 0.55
C ALA A 116 -13.09 17.79 -0.68
N PHE A 117 -14.09 18.62 -0.93
CA PHE A 117 -14.98 18.49 -2.08
C PHE A 117 -15.65 17.13 -2.26
N GLY A 118 -15.96 16.44 -1.14
CA GLY A 118 -16.58 15.10 -1.17
C GLY A 118 -15.61 13.94 -1.43
N PHE A 119 -14.31 14.23 -1.57
CA PHE A 119 -13.25 13.23 -1.65
C PHE A 119 -12.45 13.16 -0.34
N THR A 120 -12.04 11.97 0.03
CA THR A 120 -11.12 11.75 1.14
C THR A 120 -9.76 11.35 0.59
N ILE A 121 -8.72 12.05 1.01
CA ILE A 121 -7.34 11.81 0.56
C ILE A 121 -6.48 11.56 1.80
N GLN A 122 -5.65 10.54 1.75
CA GLN A 122 -4.63 10.26 2.76
C GLN A 122 -3.27 10.75 2.26
N PRO A 123 -2.73 11.85 2.80
CA PRO A 123 -1.50 12.46 2.30
C PRO A 123 -0.27 11.55 2.41
N SER A 124 -0.22 10.65 3.41
CA SER A 124 0.88 9.70 3.60
C SER A 124 1.05 8.74 2.41
N GLU A 125 -0.02 8.42 1.67
CA GLU A 125 0.07 7.56 0.48
C GLU A 125 0.86 8.20 -0.66
N PHE A 126 0.72 9.51 -0.85
CA PHE A 126 1.47 10.27 -1.85
C PHE A 126 2.89 10.62 -1.37
N LEU A 127 3.06 10.76 -0.05
CA LEU A 127 4.36 11.06 0.54
C LEU A 127 5.34 9.89 0.35
N LYS A 128 4.92 8.64 0.52
CA LYS A 128 5.79 7.47 0.42
C LYS A 128 6.58 7.39 -0.89
N PRO A 129 5.95 7.33 -2.08
CA PRO A 129 6.68 7.24 -3.33
C PRO A 129 7.54 8.47 -3.60
N SER A 130 7.07 9.66 -3.24
CA SER A 130 7.83 10.89 -3.42
C SER A 130 9.06 10.95 -2.51
N LEU A 131 8.95 10.51 -1.26
CA LEU A 131 10.07 10.40 -0.32
C LEU A 131 11.15 9.43 -0.85
N ILE A 132 10.76 8.26 -1.36
CA ILE A 132 11.69 7.27 -1.92
C ILE A 132 12.53 7.89 -3.04
N VAL A 133 11.90 8.60 -3.96
CA VAL A 133 12.59 9.26 -5.08
C VAL A 133 13.56 10.31 -4.57
N ILE A 134 13.16 11.14 -3.60
CA ILE A 134 14.00 12.20 -3.02
C ILE A 134 15.19 11.61 -2.28
N VAL A 135 14.97 10.63 -1.41
CA VAL A 135 16.03 9.95 -0.65
C VAL A 135 17.04 9.30 -1.59
N SER A 136 16.56 8.57 -2.59
CA SER A 136 17.40 7.92 -3.60
C SER A 136 18.23 8.94 -4.37
N TRP A 137 17.67 10.10 -4.69
CA TRP A 137 18.40 11.17 -5.36
C TRP A 137 19.51 11.75 -4.49
N PHE A 138 19.26 12.01 -3.19
CA PHE A 138 20.28 12.47 -2.27
C PHE A 138 21.42 11.47 -2.13
N PHE A 139 21.12 10.18 -2.03
CA PHE A 139 22.14 9.13 -1.94
C PHE A 139 22.97 9.03 -3.22
N ALA A 140 22.35 9.09 -4.39
CA ALA A 140 23.04 9.08 -5.66
C ALA A 140 23.97 10.32 -5.79
N ARG A 141 23.50 11.48 -5.38
CA ARG A 141 24.27 12.72 -5.42
C ARG A 141 25.46 12.69 -4.46
N SER A 142 25.25 12.21 -3.24
CA SER A 142 26.32 12.02 -2.25
C SER A 142 27.48 11.17 -2.81
N ARG A 143 27.15 10.10 -3.53
CA ARG A 143 28.17 9.25 -4.16
C ARG A 143 28.91 9.96 -5.29
N LEU A 144 28.22 10.76 -6.10
CA LEU A 144 28.83 11.48 -7.22
C LEU A 144 29.73 12.61 -6.74
N GLU A 145 29.33 13.33 -5.70
CA GLU A 145 30.08 14.49 -5.18
C GLU A 145 31.11 14.09 -4.08
N GLY A 146 31.03 12.85 -3.58
CA GLY A 146 31.89 12.37 -2.49
C GLY A 146 31.59 13.01 -1.13
N ASP A 147 30.47 13.71 -1.01
CA ASP A 147 30.04 14.40 0.23
C ASP A 147 29.07 13.53 1.04
N SER A 148 29.58 12.97 2.14
CA SER A 148 28.78 12.16 3.07
C SER A 148 27.69 12.94 3.79
N ASN A 149 27.81 14.28 3.93
CA ASN A 149 26.81 15.10 4.61
C ASN A 149 25.48 15.09 3.87
N LEU A 150 25.51 14.95 2.54
CA LEU A 150 24.30 14.83 1.73
C LEU A 150 23.45 13.60 2.08
N GLN A 151 24.02 12.57 2.72
CA GLN A 151 23.26 11.40 3.18
C GLN A 151 22.48 11.68 4.48
N VAL A 152 22.91 12.63 5.27
CA VAL A 152 22.28 12.97 6.54
C VAL A 152 20.95 13.70 6.32
N VAL A 153 20.87 14.54 5.29
CA VAL A 153 19.67 15.33 4.98
C VAL A 153 18.40 14.45 4.83
N PRO A 154 18.38 13.40 3.96
CA PRO A 154 17.20 12.57 3.82
C PRO A 154 16.88 11.76 5.09
N LEU A 155 17.86 11.42 5.91
CA LEU A 155 17.63 10.74 7.19
C LEU A 155 16.91 11.65 8.18
N ILE A 156 17.30 12.93 8.28
CA ILE A 156 16.61 13.92 9.10
C ILE A 156 15.17 14.12 8.62
N ILE A 157 14.96 14.28 7.31
CA ILE A 157 13.63 14.43 6.72
C ILE A 157 12.77 13.21 7.07
N THR A 158 13.31 12.00 6.92
CA THR A 158 12.61 10.76 7.26
C THR A 158 12.24 10.71 8.75
N LEU A 159 13.13 11.10 9.64
CA LEU A 159 12.88 11.15 11.08
C LEU A 159 11.72 12.10 11.42
N ILE A 160 11.70 13.28 10.81
CA ILE A 160 10.61 14.26 10.99
C ILE A 160 9.27 13.64 10.52
N ILE A 161 9.25 12.97 9.36
CA ILE A 161 8.04 12.33 8.83
C ILE A 161 7.55 11.23 9.77
N ILE A 162 8.45 10.36 10.24
CA ILE A 162 8.10 9.30 11.20
C ILE A 162 7.51 9.91 12.48
N SER A 163 8.11 10.98 13.00
CA SER A 163 7.59 11.67 14.17
C SER A 163 6.18 12.21 13.96
N LEU A 164 5.89 12.81 12.79
CA LEU A 164 4.56 13.29 12.45
C LEU A 164 3.54 12.15 12.32
N LEU A 165 3.92 11.03 11.71
CA LEU A 165 3.05 9.85 11.58
C LEU A 165 2.74 9.20 12.94
N LEU A 166 3.71 9.17 13.84
CA LEU A 166 3.50 8.68 15.20
C LEU A 166 2.56 9.59 16.01
N LEU A 167 2.58 10.91 15.76
CA LEU A 167 1.61 11.84 16.35
C LEU A 167 0.18 11.61 15.82
N GLN A 168 0.02 11.00 14.63
CA GLN A 168 -1.27 10.59 14.05
C GLN A 168 -1.72 9.17 14.47
N PRO A 169 -1.18 8.54 15.48
CA PRO A 169 -1.07 7.12 15.82
C PRO A 169 -1.01 6.16 14.60
N ASP A 170 -0.18 6.51 13.59
CA ASP A 170 -0.02 5.69 12.38
C ASP A 170 1.27 4.87 12.40
N VAL A 171 1.31 3.91 13.31
CA VAL A 171 2.47 3.03 13.53
C VAL A 171 2.78 2.18 12.29
N GLY A 172 1.74 1.70 11.59
CA GLY A 172 1.91 0.85 10.40
C GLY A 172 2.66 1.57 9.27
N GLN A 173 2.29 2.80 8.95
CA GLN A 173 2.96 3.61 7.93
C GLN A 173 4.38 4.00 8.37
N SER A 174 4.58 4.26 9.66
CA SER A 174 5.91 4.56 10.21
C SER A 174 6.86 3.38 10.03
N ILE A 175 6.44 2.16 10.35
CA ILE A 175 7.24 0.94 10.15
C ILE A 175 7.55 0.72 8.68
N LEU A 176 6.58 0.89 7.80
CA LEU A 176 6.77 0.73 6.36
C LEU A 176 7.83 1.69 5.81
N ILE A 177 7.79 2.96 6.22
CA ILE A 177 8.79 3.96 5.84
C ILE A 177 10.17 3.58 6.37
N ILE A 178 10.28 3.18 7.65
CA ILE A 178 11.54 2.73 8.25
C ILE A 178 12.14 1.59 7.44
N LEU A 179 11.37 0.53 7.17
CA LEU A 179 11.85 -0.62 6.42
C LEU A 179 12.28 -0.24 4.99
N THR A 180 11.53 0.64 4.33
CA THR A 180 11.86 1.10 2.98
C THR A 180 13.17 1.88 2.96
N ILE A 181 13.36 2.81 3.91
CA ILE A 181 14.60 3.60 4.01
C ILE A 181 15.79 2.72 4.40
N MET A 182 15.60 1.74 5.27
CA MET A 182 16.63 0.75 5.58
C MET A 182 17.06 -0.05 4.34
N GLY A 183 16.10 -0.46 3.51
CA GLY A 183 16.39 -1.08 2.22
C GLY A 183 17.21 -0.17 1.31
N LEU A 184 16.85 1.10 1.16
CA LEU A 184 17.60 2.07 0.38
C LEU A 184 19.02 2.30 0.92
N LEU A 185 19.19 2.36 2.24
CA LEU A 185 20.49 2.49 2.89
C LEU A 185 21.36 1.26 2.62
N PHE A 186 20.79 0.05 2.67
CA PHE A 186 21.47 -1.19 2.34
C PHE A 186 21.97 -1.16 0.89
N PHE A 187 21.11 -0.85 -0.08
CA PHE A 187 21.51 -0.74 -1.50
C PHE A 187 22.50 0.42 -1.76
N ASN A 188 22.47 1.45 -0.94
CA ASN A 188 23.45 2.52 -0.98
C ASN A 188 24.84 2.08 -0.48
N GLY A 189 24.98 0.85 0.06
CA GLY A 189 26.25 0.30 0.52
C GLY A 189 26.70 0.86 1.86
N LEU A 190 25.78 1.26 2.73
CA LEU A 190 26.12 1.61 4.11
C LEU A 190 26.73 0.41 4.84
N SER A 191 27.65 0.71 5.75
CA SER A 191 28.31 -0.33 6.54
C SER A 191 27.30 -1.07 7.41
N TRP A 192 27.48 -2.38 7.56
CA TRP A 192 26.66 -3.21 8.43
C TRP A 192 26.56 -2.69 9.87
N LYS A 193 27.58 -1.98 10.35
CA LYS A 193 27.57 -1.34 11.68
C LYS A 193 26.47 -0.27 11.81
N ILE A 194 26.29 0.55 10.77
CA ILE A 194 25.25 1.58 10.76
C ILE A 194 23.88 0.95 10.62
N ILE A 195 23.73 -0.06 9.74
CA ILE A 195 22.48 -0.80 9.55
C ILE A 195 22.07 -1.47 10.87
N SER A 196 22.98 -2.16 11.54
CA SER A 196 22.69 -2.82 12.83
C SER A 196 22.34 -1.81 13.93
N ALA A 197 22.99 -0.65 13.96
CA ALA A 197 22.64 0.42 14.90
C ALA A 197 21.22 0.95 14.64
N LEU A 198 20.84 1.18 13.38
CA LEU A 198 19.50 1.61 13.01
C LEU A 198 18.42 0.56 13.34
N ILE A 199 18.71 -0.73 13.10
CA ILE A 199 17.84 -1.83 13.52
C ILE A 199 17.66 -1.81 15.04
N SER A 200 18.75 -1.68 15.79
CA SER A 200 18.70 -1.66 17.26
C SER A 200 17.88 -0.48 17.79
N ILE A 201 18.05 0.72 17.21
CA ILE A 201 17.26 1.90 17.56
C ILE A 201 15.76 1.68 17.21
N SER A 202 15.47 1.07 16.07
CA SER A 202 14.09 0.75 15.67
C SER A 202 13.45 -0.26 16.63
N LEU A 203 14.18 -1.28 17.06
CA LEU A 203 13.71 -2.26 18.03
C LEU A 203 13.46 -1.64 19.41
N LEU A 204 14.37 -0.77 19.86
CA LEU A 204 14.19 -0.02 21.12
C LEU A 204 12.95 0.90 21.04
N GLY A 205 12.77 1.59 19.92
CA GLY A 205 11.58 2.41 19.67
C GLY A 205 10.30 1.58 19.67
N PHE A 206 10.31 0.42 19.02
CA PHE A 206 9.18 -0.52 19.01
C PHE A 206 8.87 -1.06 20.42
N THR A 207 9.89 -1.43 21.19
CA THR A 207 9.74 -1.85 22.58
C THR A 207 9.16 -0.71 23.43
N PHE A 208 9.62 0.52 23.24
CA PHE A 208 9.07 1.69 23.92
C PHE A 208 7.58 1.88 23.59
N LEU A 209 7.18 1.77 22.32
CA LEU A 209 5.78 1.86 21.89
C LEU A 209 4.93 0.75 22.52
N TYR A 210 5.44 -0.48 22.54
CA TYR A 210 4.76 -1.62 23.16
C TYR A 210 4.50 -1.41 24.67
N LEU A 211 5.50 -0.88 25.39
CA LEU A 211 5.40 -0.68 26.84
C LEU A 211 4.52 0.52 27.22
N ASN A 212 4.46 1.57 26.42
CA ASN A 212 3.78 2.83 26.78
C ASN A 212 2.41 3.01 26.13
N PHE A 213 2.09 2.25 25.07
CA PHE A 213 0.80 2.41 24.35
C PHE A 213 -0.01 1.10 24.39
N SER A 214 -1.06 1.10 25.21
CA SER A 214 -1.91 -0.08 25.41
C SER A 214 -2.53 -0.63 24.11
N HIS A 215 -2.92 0.25 23.17
CA HIS A 215 -3.47 -0.17 21.88
C HIS A 215 -2.44 -0.88 20.99
N VAL A 216 -1.16 -0.52 21.09
CA VAL A 216 -0.06 -1.21 20.38
C VAL A 216 0.18 -2.58 21.02
N ALA A 217 0.25 -2.62 22.36
CA ALA A 217 0.43 -3.87 23.10
C ALA A 217 -0.70 -4.86 22.82
N LEU A 218 -1.96 -4.40 22.84
CA LEU A 218 -3.11 -5.25 22.52
C LEU A 218 -3.06 -5.84 21.11
N ARG A 219 -2.70 -5.04 20.10
CA ARG A 219 -2.56 -5.53 18.71
C ARG A 219 -1.47 -6.59 18.59
N ILE A 220 -0.32 -6.38 19.22
CA ILE A 220 0.80 -7.32 19.19
C ILE A 220 0.43 -8.59 19.93
N ASN A 221 -0.15 -8.47 21.12
CA ASN A 221 -0.54 -9.63 21.92
C ASN A 221 -1.61 -10.48 21.22
N ASN A 222 -2.60 -9.85 20.61
CA ASN A 222 -3.62 -10.55 19.83
C ASN A 222 -3.03 -11.25 18.60
N TRP A 223 -2.06 -10.61 17.93
CA TRP A 223 -1.36 -11.22 16.80
C TRP A 223 -0.51 -12.42 17.24
N LEU A 224 0.25 -12.28 18.31
CA LEU A 224 1.06 -13.39 18.89
C LEU A 224 0.15 -14.52 19.41
N ALA A 225 -0.94 -14.21 20.09
CA ALA A 225 -1.89 -15.21 20.56
C ALA A 225 -2.47 -16.04 19.41
N GLY A 226 -2.77 -15.41 18.27
CA GLY A 226 -3.24 -16.12 17.08
C GLY A 226 -2.22 -17.11 16.50
N TRP A 227 -0.91 -16.89 16.71
CA TRP A 227 0.16 -17.78 16.27
C TRP A 227 0.44 -18.92 17.27
N PHE A 228 0.50 -18.59 18.57
CA PHE A 228 0.93 -19.52 19.60
C PHE A 228 -0.23 -20.28 20.25
N PHE A 229 -1.44 -19.76 20.19
CA PHE A 229 -2.65 -20.32 20.80
C PHE A 229 -3.82 -20.29 19.80
N PRO A 230 -3.73 -21.05 18.68
CA PRO A 230 -4.75 -21.01 17.63
C PRO A 230 -6.14 -21.47 18.13
N ASP A 231 -6.21 -22.28 19.17
CA ASP A 231 -7.45 -22.78 19.75
C ASP A 231 -8.17 -21.75 20.64
N SER A 232 -7.53 -20.64 21.00
CA SER A 232 -8.17 -19.54 21.71
C SER A 232 -8.89 -18.61 20.73
N LEU A 233 -9.89 -19.13 20.03
CA LEU A 233 -10.66 -18.42 19.00
C LEU A 233 -11.35 -17.12 19.51
N ASP A 234 -11.63 -17.07 20.81
CA ASP A 234 -12.25 -15.89 21.46
C ASP A 234 -11.36 -14.62 21.44
N ASN A 235 -10.04 -14.77 21.18
CA ASN A 235 -9.09 -13.64 21.20
C ASN A 235 -8.65 -13.16 19.80
N ARG A 236 -9.14 -13.78 18.71
CA ARG A 236 -8.83 -13.26 17.37
C ARG A 236 -9.60 -11.96 17.14
N PRO A 237 -8.96 -10.94 16.50
CA PRO A 237 -9.70 -9.81 16.00
C PRO A 237 -10.87 -10.30 15.13
N THR A 238 -12.05 -9.79 15.35
CA THR A 238 -13.28 -10.19 14.63
C THR A 238 -13.12 -10.17 13.11
N GLN A 239 -12.30 -9.25 12.59
CA GLN A 239 -11.96 -9.16 11.17
C GLN A 239 -11.16 -10.35 10.66
N ILE A 240 -10.18 -10.84 11.43
CA ILE A 240 -9.33 -11.97 11.05
C ILE A 240 -10.13 -13.28 11.13
N SER A 241 -10.97 -13.45 12.15
CA SER A 241 -11.84 -14.63 12.24
C SER A 241 -12.80 -14.68 11.07
N ALA A 242 -13.47 -13.57 10.74
CA ALA A 242 -14.38 -13.50 9.59
C ALA A 242 -13.66 -13.79 8.26
N ALA A 243 -12.40 -13.36 8.12
CA ALA A 243 -11.60 -13.69 6.93
C ALA A 243 -11.26 -15.18 6.86
N ILE A 244 -10.89 -15.81 7.97
CA ILE A 244 -10.62 -17.27 8.01
C ILE A 244 -11.90 -18.05 7.72
N ASP A 245 -13.02 -17.67 8.31
CA ASP A 245 -14.30 -18.29 8.06
C ASP A 245 -14.71 -18.19 6.58
N ALA A 246 -14.39 -17.08 5.91
CA ALA A 246 -14.60 -16.93 4.48
C ALA A 246 -13.73 -17.91 3.64
N PHE A 247 -12.45 -18.13 4.02
CA PHE A 247 -11.60 -19.12 3.39
C PHE A 247 -12.12 -20.55 3.59
N GLU A 248 -12.54 -20.88 4.81
CA GLU A 248 -13.07 -22.21 5.15
C GLU A 248 -14.38 -22.49 4.39
N ASN A 249 -15.27 -21.49 4.33
CA ASN A 249 -16.55 -21.58 3.63
C ASN A 249 -16.37 -21.79 2.12
N GLY A 250 -15.35 -21.19 1.51
CA GLY A 250 -15.04 -21.34 0.09
C GLY A 250 -14.60 -22.75 -0.31
N GLY A 251 -13.99 -23.52 0.60
CA GLY A 251 -13.52 -24.86 0.32
C GLY A 251 -12.57 -24.94 -0.90
N LEU A 252 -12.67 -26.03 -1.69
CA LEU A 252 -11.81 -26.23 -2.86
C LEU A 252 -12.24 -25.42 -4.08
N PHE A 253 -13.55 -25.39 -4.40
CA PHE A 253 -14.08 -24.84 -5.65
C PHE A 253 -14.87 -23.54 -5.46
N GLY A 254 -15.03 -23.08 -4.22
CA GLY A 254 -15.80 -21.88 -3.88
C GLY A 254 -17.30 -22.12 -3.83
N GLN A 255 -18.03 -21.12 -3.33
CA GLN A 255 -19.49 -21.10 -3.29
C GLN A 255 -20.10 -20.68 -4.64
N GLY A 256 -19.30 -20.09 -5.53
CA GLY A 256 -19.74 -19.48 -6.78
C GLY A 256 -19.68 -17.95 -6.74
N ILE A 257 -19.51 -17.37 -7.93
CA ILE A 257 -19.36 -15.91 -8.07
C ILE A 257 -20.68 -15.23 -7.69
N GLY A 258 -20.63 -14.39 -6.68
CA GLY A 258 -21.81 -13.69 -6.13
C GLY A 258 -22.58 -14.45 -5.06
N GLU A 259 -22.38 -15.77 -4.90
CA GLU A 259 -23.15 -16.64 -3.98
C GLU A 259 -22.55 -16.71 -2.57
N GLY A 260 -21.32 -16.24 -2.36
CA GLY A 260 -20.69 -16.15 -1.03
C GLY A 260 -21.52 -15.28 -0.08
N TRP A 261 -21.70 -15.71 1.16
CA TRP A 261 -22.48 -15.00 2.16
C TRP A 261 -21.62 -14.36 3.26
N MET A 262 -20.38 -14.84 3.50
CA MET A 262 -19.46 -14.26 4.48
C MET A 262 -19.04 -12.84 4.11
N LYS A 263 -19.03 -12.46 2.83
CA LYS A 263 -18.77 -11.10 2.37
C LYS A 263 -19.69 -10.05 3.00
N TYR A 264 -20.89 -10.41 3.49
CA TYR A 264 -21.81 -9.51 4.19
C TYR A 264 -21.40 -9.25 5.66
N ASN A 265 -20.61 -10.15 6.23
CA ASN A 265 -20.11 -10.07 7.61
C ASN A 265 -18.63 -9.65 7.66
N LEU A 266 -17.95 -9.61 6.51
CA LEU A 266 -16.54 -9.29 6.39
C LEU A 266 -16.39 -7.76 6.27
N PRO A 267 -15.82 -7.07 7.27
CA PRO A 267 -15.62 -5.63 7.19
C PRO A 267 -14.60 -5.30 6.08
N ASP A 268 -14.85 -4.22 5.34
CA ASP A 268 -13.99 -3.77 4.24
C ASP A 268 -13.69 -4.88 3.21
N ALA A 269 -14.71 -5.70 2.90
CA ALA A 269 -14.62 -6.85 1.99
C ALA A 269 -14.13 -6.46 0.58
N TYR A 270 -14.40 -5.22 0.14
CA TYR A 270 -14.02 -4.73 -1.20
C TYR A 270 -12.62 -4.11 -1.27
N THR A 271 -11.93 -3.96 -0.13
CA THR A 271 -10.57 -3.38 -0.02
C THR A 271 -9.61 -4.31 0.70
N ASP A 272 -9.53 -4.20 2.01
CA ASP A 272 -8.51 -4.89 2.82
C ASP A 272 -8.69 -6.41 2.85
N PHE A 273 -9.94 -6.88 2.78
CA PHE A 273 -10.30 -8.30 2.81
C PHE A 273 -10.85 -8.85 1.50
N ILE A 274 -10.60 -8.16 0.38
CA ILE A 274 -11.04 -8.61 -0.96
C ILE A 274 -10.55 -10.03 -1.27
N PHE A 275 -9.35 -10.39 -0.80
CA PHE A 275 -8.77 -11.70 -1.04
C PHE A 275 -9.54 -12.82 -0.30
N ALA A 276 -10.05 -12.55 0.90
CA ALA A 276 -10.90 -13.49 1.64
C ALA A 276 -12.25 -13.69 0.94
N ALA A 277 -12.86 -12.59 0.47
CA ALA A 277 -14.09 -12.67 -0.30
C ALA A 277 -13.93 -13.43 -1.63
N VAL A 278 -12.79 -13.22 -2.33
CA VAL A 278 -12.43 -13.98 -3.54
C VAL A 278 -12.22 -15.46 -3.22
N ALA A 279 -11.63 -15.79 -2.08
CA ALA A 279 -11.41 -17.17 -1.66
C ALA A 279 -12.72 -17.88 -1.33
N GLU A 280 -13.70 -17.19 -0.74
CA GLU A 280 -15.05 -17.73 -0.52
C GLU A 280 -15.75 -18.06 -1.85
N GLU A 281 -15.72 -17.13 -2.80
CA GLU A 281 -16.44 -17.27 -4.07
C GLU A 281 -15.77 -18.27 -5.02
N GLY A 282 -14.44 -18.22 -5.11
CA GLY A 282 -13.67 -19.00 -6.09
C GLY A 282 -12.96 -20.24 -5.55
N GLY A 283 -12.94 -20.45 -4.22
CA GLY A 283 -12.31 -21.56 -3.54
C GLY A 283 -10.77 -21.55 -3.58
N SER A 284 -10.17 -22.55 -2.93
CA SER A 284 -8.72 -22.67 -2.80
C SER A 284 -7.99 -22.80 -4.15
N VAL A 285 -8.63 -23.36 -5.15
CA VAL A 285 -8.05 -23.45 -6.50
C VAL A 285 -7.81 -22.05 -7.08
N SER A 286 -8.79 -21.16 -6.97
CA SER A 286 -8.67 -19.80 -7.51
C SER A 286 -7.60 -18.98 -6.81
N TYR A 287 -7.55 -18.96 -5.47
CA TYR A 287 -6.58 -18.15 -4.77
C TYR A 287 -5.16 -18.74 -4.83
N THR A 288 -5.00 -20.07 -4.92
CA THR A 288 -3.67 -20.65 -5.14
C THR A 288 -3.11 -20.25 -6.52
N HIS A 289 -3.92 -20.22 -7.56
CA HIS A 289 -3.48 -19.72 -8.88
C HIS A 289 -3.14 -18.22 -8.88
N LEU A 290 -3.83 -17.40 -8.07
CA LEU A 290 -3.54 -15.99 -7.94
C LEU A 290 -2.26 -15.70 -7.13
N THR A 291 -1.93 -16.55 -6.15
CA THR A 291 -0.84 -16.30 -5.19
C THR A 291 0.43 -17.08 -5.47
N LEU A 292 0.35 -18.22 -6.16
CA LEU A 292 1.55 -18.97 -6.53
C LEU A 292 2.36 -18.16 -7.52
N PRO A 293 3.65 -17.84 -7.20
CA PRO A 293 4.55 -17.38 -8.23
C PRO A 293 4.64 -18.47 -9.27
N THR A 294 4.20 -18.17 -10.48
CA THR A 294 4.49 -19.00 -11.63
C THR A 294 6.01 -19.14 -11.68
N LYS A 295 6.52 -20.30 -11.25
CA LYS A 295 7.91 -20.64 -11.52
C LYS A 295 8.04 -20.70 -13.04
N ALA A 296 8.56 -19.64 -13.62
CA ALA A 296 9.09 -19.67 -14.97
C ALA A 296 10.42 -20.39 -14.98
#